data_44a1fed613cf4124d15da0af7ab8cdc0
#
_entry.id   44a1fed613cf4124d15da0af7ab8cdc0
#
_cell.length_a   1.000
_cell.length_b   1.000
_cell.length_c   1.000
_cell.angle_alpha   90.00
_cell.angle_beta   90.00
_cell.angle_gamma   90.00
#
_symmetry.space_group_name_H-M   'P 1'
#
loop_
_entity.id
_entity.type
_entity.pdbx_description
1 polymer ?
#
loop_
_entity_poly.entity_id
_entity_poly.type
_entity_poly.pdbx_seq_one_letter_code
_entity_poly.pdbx_strand_id
1 'polypeptide(L)'
;MSEDTLRIRATQSTTGGAGPSTSPESAAPSKQAGQRDAFFDNAKYLAIVLVAIGHAWEPLRDGSRTVSALYMVVYAFHMPAFIVISGYFSRSFDASPRRIRRLVTGLAVPYVVFETAYTLFTRWTDQEPDRPVSLLDPLYLTWFLAALFIWRLTTPVWRRVRWPLPVALVIAMLATLSSSVGNDLDLQRTLQFLPYFVLGLLLKPEHFRLVRRRSVRVLAVPVFAAAVVVAYWAVPRMTGAWFYHRDSAEELAAPAWYGPVMTLVTFGCSLVLVACFLAWVPGRRAWFTVLGAGTLYGYLLHGFVAQGSKFWGWYEPAWVHRPVGLVVVTVSAAVLVTALCTPPVRRLFRWVMEPDMAWAFRRDAHQQARDRNAVRDGSAARA
;
A
#
# COMPACT_ATOMS: atom_id res chain seq x y z
N MET A 1 36.65 -3.73 71.24
CA MET A 1 37.93 -4.42 71.46
C MET A 1 38.51 -4.52 70.07
N SER A 2 39.30 -3.54 69.81
CA SER A 2 40.77 -3.45 69.66
C SER A 2 41.12 -3.71 68.21
N GLU A 3 41.46 -2.69 67.42
CA GLU A 3 42.82 -2.10 67.32
C GLU A 3 43.78 -3.07 66.63
N ASP A 4 44.64 -2.80 65.72
CA ASP A 4 45.44 -1.62 65.38
C ASP A 4 46.10 -1.88 63.99
N THR A 5 46.20 -0.96 63.12
CA THR A 5 47.25 0.05 62.89
C THR A 5 48.53 -0.41 62.17
N LEU A 6 48.89 0.41 61.20
CA LEU A 6 50.23 0.91 60.79
C LEU A 6 51.04 0.12 59.74
N ARG A 7 51.45 0.75 58.70
CA ARG A 7 52.37 1.79 58.24
C ARG A 7 53.28 1.29 57.12
N ILE A 8 53.29 2.08 56.08
CA ILE A 8 54.41 2.80 55.46
C ILE A 8 55.59 1.99 54.87
N ARG A 9 55.91 2.12 53.57
CA ARG A 9 56.97 3.01 53.06
C ARG A 9 57.13 2.91 51.53
N ALA A 10 57.26 4.05 50.95
CA ALA A 10 57.69 4.32 49.60
C ALA A 10 59.15 3.93 49.34
N THR A 11 59.47 3.60 48.12
CA THR A 11 60.70 4.13 47.47
C THR A 11 60.57 4.10 45.94
N GLN A 12 61.05 5.14 45.40
CA GLN A 12 61.18 5.63 44.04
C GLN A 12 62.07 4.82 43.13
N SER A 13 61.87 5.05 41.87
CA SER A 13 62.87 5.29 40.80
C SER A 13 62.81 4.22 39.71
N THR A 14 62.78 4.45 38.47
CA THR A 14 63.19 5.47 37.49
C THR A 14 62.96 4.90 36.09
N THR A 15 62.54 5.81 35.18
CA THR A 15 62.86 5.88 33.74
C THR A 15 62.67 4.69 32.80
N GLY A 16 61.86 4.97 31.75
CA GLY A 16 62.15 4.40 30.44
C GLY A 16 60.97 4.23 29.51
N GLY A 17 60.82 5.06 28.52
CA GLY A 17 60.29 4.66 27.24
C GLY A 17 58.80 4.95 26.93
N ALA A 18 58.59 6.13 26.39
CA ALA A 18 57.32 6.47 25.72
C ALA A 18 57.15 5.68 24.40
N GLY A 19 56.08 4.91 24.32
CA GLY A 19 55.48 4.44 23.05
C GLY A 19 54.02 4.87 23.01
N PRO A 20 53.49 5.50 21.95
CA PRO A 20 52.10 5.85 21.89
C PRO A 20 51.21 4.61 21.74
N SER A 21 50.51 4.27 22.79
CA SER A 21 49.43 3.27 22.73
C SER A 21 48.27 3.87 21.96
N THR A 22 48.14 3.53 20.70
CA THR A 22 46.92 3.71 19.94
C THR A 22 45.84 2.77 20.52
N SER A 23 45.00 3.35 21.38
CA SER A 23 43.73 2.71 21.76
C SER A 23 42.91 2.50 20.50
N PRO A 24 42.31 1.31 20.30
CA PRO A 24 41.36 1.13 19.21
C PRO A 24 40.16 2.03 19.49
N GLU A 25 40.05 3.07 18.69
CA GLU A 25 38.89 3.94 18.59
C GLU A 25 37.67 3.06 18.36
N SER A 26 36.83 2.96 19.40
CA SER A 26 35.56 2.26 19.35
C SER A 26 34.75 2.89 18.22
N ALA A 27 34.74 2.26 17.06
CA ALA A 27 33.91 2.62 15.92
C ALA A 27 32.46 2.60 16.39
N ALA A 28 31.92 3.78 16.67
CA ALA A 28 30.51 3.96 16.93
C ALA A 28 29.72 3.32 15.78
N PRO A 29 28.67 2.52 16.06
CA PRO A 29 27.89 1.88 15.02
C PRO A 29 27.34 2.95 14.08
N SER A 30 27.85 2.98 12.86
CA SER A 30 27.36 3.86 11.80
C SER A 30 25.86 3.67 11.73
N LYS A 31 25.08 4.74 11.97
CA LYS A 31 23.64 4.79 11.74
C LYS A 31 23.40 4.33 10.29
N GLN A 32 23.02 3.08 10.12
CA GLN A 32 22.57 2.57 8.82
C GLN A 32 21.38 3.42 8.41
N ALA A 33 21.64 4.41 7.58
CA ALA A 33 20.61 5.23 6.96
C ALA A 33 19.63 4.29 6.25
N GLY A 34 18.43 4.16 6.82
CA GLY A 34 17.21 3.58 6.29
C GLY A 34 17.31 2.57 5.14
N GLN A 35 17.93 1.41 5.36
CA GLN A 35 17.87 0.33 4.38
C GLN A 35 16.40 -0.10 4.25
N ARG A 36 15.79 0.13 3.08
CA ARG A 36 14.41 -0.29 2.80
C ARG A 36 14.29 -1.79 3.06
N ASP A 37 13.24 -2.19 3.79
CA ASP A 37 12.98 -3.60 4.06
C ASP A 37 12.51 -4.29 2.78
N ALA A 38 13.34 -5.20 2.25
CA ALA A 38 13.07 -5.94 1.03
C ALA A 38 11.73 -6.70 1.08
N PHE A 39 11.30 -7.15 2.25
CA PHE A 39 10.01 -7.83 2.42
C PHE A 39 8.84 -6.96 1.98
N PHE A 40 8.78 -5.71 2.43
CA PHE A 40 7.66 -4.83 2.08
C PHE A 40 7.71 -4.37 0.62
N ASP A 41 8.90 -4.17 0.06
CA ASP A 41 9.03 -3.84 -1.37
C ASP A 41 8.61 -5.03 -2.23
N ASN A 42 8.97 -6.25 -1.85
CA ASN A 42 8.51 -7.47 -2.48
C ASN A 42 6.98 -7.65 -2.35
N ALA A 43 6.42 -7.42 -1.16
CA ALA A 43 4.98 -7.54 -0.94
C ALA A 43 4.18 -6.57 -1.80
N LYS A 44 4.60 -5.30 -1.88
CA LYS A 44 3.96 -4.29 -2.74
C LYS A 44 4.03 -4.69 -4.21
N TYR A 45 5.20 -5.15 -4.67
CA TYR A 45 5.36 -5.56 -6.07
C TYR A 45 4.48 -6.78 -6.41
N LEU A 46 4.49 -7.83 -5.60
CA LEU A 46 3.66 -9.00 -5.84
C LEU A 46 2.16 -8.67 -5.78
N ALA A 47 1.77 -7.78 -4.88
CA ALA A 47 0.38 -7.34 -4.79
C ALA A 47 -0.04 -6.53 -6.02
N ILE A 48 0.81 -5.63 -6.58
CA ILE A 48 0.44 -4.89 -7.81
C ILE A 48 0.37 -5.81 -9.03
N VAL A 49 1.17 -6.86 -9.10
CA VAL A 49 1.04 -7.89 -10.14
C VAL A 49 -0.33 -8.55 -10.08
N LEU A 50 -0.80 -8.91 -8.87
CA LEU A 50 -2.15 -9.48 -8.70
C LEU A 50 -3.26 -8.49 -9.03
N VAL A 51 -3.08 -7.18 -8.75
CA VAL A 51 -4.02 -6.14 -9.18
C VAL A 51 -4.16 -6.11 -10.69
N ALA A 52 -3.03 -6.05 -11.41
CA ALA A 52 -3.05 -6.00 -12.88
C ALA A 52 -3.66 -7.27 -13.49
N ILE A 53 -3.33 -8.44 -12.95
CA ILE A 53 -3.93 -9.72 -13.35
C ILE A 53 -5.45 -9.70 -13.09
N GLY A 54 -5.89 -9.25 -11.91
CA GLY A 54 -7.30 -9.14 -11.58
C GLY A 54 -8.07 -8.28 -12.58
N HIS A 55 -7.54 -7.09 -12.92
CA HIS A 55 -8.17 -6.23 -13.92
C HIS A 55 -8.16 -6.82 -15.34
N ALA A 56 -7.11 -7.57 -15.70
CA ALA A 56 -7.07 -8.26 -16.98
C ALA A 56 -8.02 -9.47 -17.06
N TRP A 57 -8.35 -10.10 -15.94
CA TRP A 57 -9.33 -11.20 -15.87
C TRP A 57 -10.79 -10.73 -15.88
N GLU A 58 -11.04 -9.46 -15.57
CA GLU A 58 -12.39 -8.91 -15.43
C GLU A 58 -13.28 -9.23 -16.66
N PRO A 59 -12.85 -9.02 -17.93
CA PRO A 59 -13.65 -9.36 -19.11
C PRO A 59 -13.78 -10.87 -19.36
N LEU A 60 -12.92 -11.70 -18.77
CA LEU A 60 -12.93 -13.16 -18.93
C LEU A 60 -13.83 -13.89 -17.93
N ARG A 61 -14.42 -13.17 -16.97
CA ARG A 61 -15.32 -13.78 -15.95
C ARG A 61 -16.61 -14.29 -16.55
N ASP A 62 -17.16 -13.54 -17.50
CA ASP A 62 -18.42 -13.89 -18.14
C ASP A 62 -18.22 -15.15 -18.99
N GLY A 63 -18.95 -16.19 -18.66
CA GLY A 63 -18.83 -17.50 -19.30
C GLY A 63 -17.84 -18.49 -18.65
N SER A 64 -17.06 -18.08 -17.61
CA SER A 64 -16.13 -18.99 -16.94
C SER A 64 -16.22 -18.93 -15.41
N ARG A 65 -16.90 -19.94 -14.83
CA ARG A 65 -16.98 -20.08 -13.36
C ARG A 65 -15.60 -20.20 -12.70
N THR A 66 -14.65 -20.84 -13.36
CA THR A 66 -13.28 -20.98 -12.86
C THR A 66 -12.57 -19.63 -12.79
N VAL A 67 -12.66 -18.82 -13.86
CA VAL A 67 -12.05 -17.47 -13.87
C VAL A 67 -12.72 -16.59 -12.83
N SER A 68 -14.05 -16.63 -12.70
CA SER A 68 -14.79 -15.89 -11.67
C SER A 68 -14.39 -16.30 -10.26
N ALA A 69 -14.12 -17.58 -10.00
CA ALA A 69 -13.66 -18.07 -8.71
C ALA A 69 -12.23 -17.58 -8.38
N LEU A 70 -11.30 -17.69 -9.33
CA LEU A 70 -9.94 -17.19 -9.17
C LEU A 70 -9.93 -15.67 -8.97
N TYR A 71 -10.72 -14.95 -9.74
CA TYR A 71 -10.92 -13.52 -9.61
C TYR A 71 -11.42 -13.15 -8.19
N MET A 72 -12.47 -13.84 -7.71
CA MET A 72 -13.01 -13.62 -6.37
C MET A 72 -11.96 -13.82 -5.28
N VAL A 73 -11.14 -14.87 -5.37
CA VAL A 73 -10.03 -15.11 -4.42
C VAL A 73 -9.02 -13.97 -4.46
N VAL A 74 -8.59 -13.52 -5.64
CA VAL A 74 -7.64 -12.40 -5.77
C VAL A 74 -8.24 -11.12 -5.18
N TYR A 75 -9.49 -10.80 -5.50
CA TYR A 75 -10.17 -9.61 -5.00
C TYR A 75 -10.40 -9.64 -3.49
N ALA A 76 -10.56 -10.82 -2.91
CA ALA A 76 -10.72 -10.96 -1.46
C ALA A 76 -9.50 -10.47 -0.65
N PHE A 77 -8.27 -10.42 -1.23
CA PHE A 77 -7.10 -10.07 -0.42
C PHE A 77 -6.13 -9.05 -1.03
N HIS A 78 -6.11 -8.84 -2.36
CA HIS A 78 -5.07 -8.00 -2.96
C HIS A 78 -5.14 -6.53 -2.48
N MET A 79 -6.33 -5.92 -2.47
CA MET A 79 -6.50 -4.57 -1.92
C MET A 79 -6.35 -4.52 -0.39
N PRO A 80 -6.98 -5.44 0.40
CA PRO A 80 -6.68 -5.56 1.82
C PRO A 80 -5.19 -5.62 2.15
N ALA A 81 -4.38 -6.38 1.39
CA ALA A 81 -2.94 -6.47 1.59
C ALA A 81 -2.24 -5.11 1.40
N PHE A 82 -2.57 -4.38 0.32
CA PHE A 82 -2.04 -3.03 0.08
C PHE A 82 -2.44 -2.07 1.19
N ILE A 83 -3.70 -2.12 1.62
CA ILE A 83 -4.24 -1.21 2.63
C ILE A 83 -3.60 -1.47 3.99
N VAL A 84 -3.46 -2.73 4.40
CA VAL A 84 -2.76 -3.12 5.64
C VAL A 84 -1.30 -2.65 5.63
N ILE A 85 -0.57 -2.86 4.53
CA ILE A 85 0.81 -2.38 4.38
C ILE A 85 0.86 -0.84 4.44
N SER A 86 -0.08 -0.15 3.79
CA SER A 86 -0.17 1.31 3.80
C SER A 86 -0.45 1.86 5.19
N GLY A 87 -1.34 1.22 5.96
CA GLY A 87 -1.60 1.53 7.36
C GLY A 87 -0.34 1.36 8.22
N TYR A 88 0.36 0.24 8.06
CA TYR A 88 1.62 -0.02 8.78
C TYR A 88 2.66 1.08 8.57
N PHE A 89 2.85 1.57 7.34
CA PHE A 89 3.77 2.67 7.06
C PHE A 89 3.23 4.05 7.47
N SER A 90 1.93 4.16 7.73
CA SER A 90 1.31 5.42 8.17
C SER A 90 1.36 5.63 9.69
N ARG A 91 1.81 4.66 10.48
CA ARG A 91 1.85 4.71 11.97
C ARG A 91 2.56 5.95 12.54
N SER A 92 3.57 6.43 11.86
CA SER A 92 4.35 7.60 12.30
C SER A 92 3.83 8.91 11.76
N PHE A 93 2.72 8.93 11.01
CA PHE A 93 2.17 10.16 10.46
C PHE A 93 1.61 11.05 11.59
N ASP A 94 2.11 12.28 11.68
CA ASP A 94 1.85 13.25 12.75
C ASP A 94 1.23 14.57 12.26
N ALA A 95 0.85 14.61 10.98
CA ALA A 95 0.34 15.80 10.31
C ALA A 95 1.29 17.02 10.34
N SER A 96 2.62 16.79 10.54
CA SER A 96 3.60 17.87 10.44
C SER A 96 3.63 18.48 9.03
N PRO A 97 4.02 19.78 8.87
CA PRO A 97 4.00 20.46 7.57
C PRO A 97 4.75 19.70 6.47
N ARG A 98 5.88 19.08 6.80
CA ARG A 98 6.64 18.24 5.85
C ARG A 98 5.86 16.99 5.41
N ARG A 99 5.10 16.37 6.33
CA ARG A 99 4.32 15.17 6.01
C ARG A 99 3.05 15.51 5.27
N ILE A 100 2.40 16.61 5.62
CA ILE A 100 1.26 17.15 4.84
C ILE A 100 1.71 17.49 3.42
N ARG A 101 2.85 18.19 3.25
CA ARG A 101 3.39 18.46 1.92
C ARG A 101 3.59 17.17 1.12
N ARG A 102 4.23 16.14 1.70
CA ARG A 102 4.43 14.84 1.04
C ARG A 102 3.12 14.11 0.76
N LEU A 103 2.12 14.27 1.62
CA LEU A 103 0.79 13.72 1.40
C LEU A 103 0.12 14.35 0.19
N VAL A 104 0.17 15.69 0.10
CA VAL A 104 -0.40 16.43 -1.04
C VAL A 104 0.36 16.10 -2.33
N THR A 105 1.68 16.25 -2.36
CA THR A 105 2.47 16.05 -3.58
C THR A 105 2.51 14.58 -4.04
N GLY A 106 2.42 13.63 -3.13
CA GLY A 106 2.53 12.19 -3.44
C GLY A 106 1.20 11.46 -3.60
N LEU A 107 0.06 12.07 -3.24
CA LEU A 107 -1.26 11.46 -3.38
C LEU A 107 -2.28 12.40 -4.03
N ALA A 108 -2.47 13.62 -3.50
CA ALA A 108 -3.51 14.52 -4.01
C ALA A 108 -3.19 15.00 -5.43
N VAL A 109 -1.94 15.37 -5.72
CA VAL A 109 -1.56 15.80 -7.07
C VAL A 109 -1.65 14.65 -8.09
N PRO A 110 -1.06 13.46 -7.87
CA PRO A 110 -1.30 12.32 -8.72
C PRO A 110 -2.78 11.98 -8.88
N TYR A 111 -3.58 12.08 -7.81
CA TYR A 111 -5.03 11.88 -7.89
C TYR A 111 -5.67 12.81 -8.92
N VAL A 112 -5.48 14.12 -8.78
CA VAL A 112 -6.06 15.11 -9.69
C VAL A 112 -5.65 14.88 -11.14
N VAL A 113 -4.36 14.62 -11.37
CA VAL A 113 -3.82 14.39 -12.72
C VAL A 113 -4.40 13.12 -13.34
N PHE A 114 -4.40 12.00 -12.60
CA PHE A 114 -4.87 10.73 -13.14
C PHE A 114 -6.39 10.66 -13.24
N GLU A 115 -7.13 11.31 -12.32
CA GLU A 115 -8.59 11.45 -12.45
C GLU A 115 -8.96 12.16 -13.74
N THR A 116 -8.33 13.32 -13.99
CA THR A 116 -8.53 14.05 -15.24
C THR A 116 -8.11 13.22 -16.46
N ALA A 117 -6.94 12.56 -16.39
CA ALA A 117 -6.44 11.76 -17.50
C ALA A 117 -7.32 10.55 -17.82
N TYR A 118 -7.83 9.84 -16.80
CA TYR A 118 -8.79 8.74 -16.99
C TYR A 118 -10.12 9.22 -17.55
N THR A 119 -10.66 10.32 -17.04
CA THR A 119 -11.89 10.91 -17.58
C THR A 119 -11.74 11.30 -19.06
N LEU A 120 -10.62 11.93 -19.43
CA LEU A 120 -10.35 12.26 -20.82
C LEU A 120 -10.14 11.01 -21.69
N PHE A 121 -9.52 9.97 -21.13
CA PHE A 121 -9.31 8.70 -21.82
C PHE A 121 -10.62 7.97 -22.07
N THR A 122 -11.53 7.88 -21.07
CA THR A 122 -12.84 7.23 -21.25
C THR A 122 -13.74 8.00 -22.23
N ARG A 123 -13.65 9.33 -22.25
CA ARG A 123 -14.31 10.15 -23.28
C ARG A 123 -13.75 9.86 -24.67
N TRP A 124 -12.43 9.81 -24.80
CA TRP A 124 -11.76 9.53 -26.09
C TRP A 124 -12.09 8.13 -26.63
N THR A 125 -12.23 7.15 -25.73
CA THR A 125 -12.60 5.76 -26.10
C THR A 125 -14.12 5.56 -26.22
N ASP A 126 -14.91 6.61 -26.16
CA ASP A 126 -16.38 6.59 -26.26
C ASP A 126 -17.09 5.65 -25.27
N GLN A 127 -16.41 5.33 -24.18
CA GLN A 127 -17.01 4.51 -23.10
C GLN A 127 -17.99 5.33 -22.26
N GLU A 128 -17.64 6.57 -21.96
CA GLU A 128 -18.46 7.55 -21.25
C GLU A 128 -18.22 8.96 -21.83
N PRO A 129 -18.77 9.26 -23.03
CA PRO A 129 -18.43 10.49 -23.75
C PRO A 129 -18.86 11.78 -23.01
N ASP A 130 -19.96 11.71 -22.27
CA ASP A 130 -20.54 12.83 -21.52
C ASP A 130 -20.12 12.89 -20.05
N ARG A 131 -19.22 12.01 -19.58
CA ARG A 131 -18.79 12.01 -18.18
C ARG A 131 -18.17 13.36 -17.81
N PRO A 132 -18.69 14.09 -16.79
CA PRO A 132 -18.08 15.32 -16.34
C PRO A 132 -16.70 15.07 -15.72
N VAL A 133 -15.78 16.03 -15.87
CA VAL A 133 -14.52 16.00 -15.09
C VAL A 133 -14.88 16.37 -13.65
N SER A 134 -14.93 15.37 -12.78
CA SER A 134 -15.23 15.55 -11.36
C SER A 134 -14.05 15.03 -10.53
N LEU A 135 -13.61 15.85 -9.58
CA LEU A 135 -12.63 15.40 -8.58
C LEU A 135 -13.29 14.74 -7.36
N LEU A 136 -14.61 14.71 -7.32
CA LEU A 136 -15.39 14.09 -6.24
C LEU A 136 -15.88 12.68 -6.59
N ASP A 137 -15.83 12.30 -7.86
CA ASP A 137 -16.26 10.97 -8.33
C ASP A 137 -15.06 10.21 -8.91
N PRO A 138 -14.25 9.55 -8.05
CA PRO A 138 -13.02 8.87 -8.45
C PRO A 138 -13.28 7.78 -9.49
N LEU A 139 -12.62 7.93 -10.65
CA LEU A 139 -12.77 7.00 -11.74
C LEU A 139 -11.76 5.85 -11.65
N TYR A 140 -12.25 4.63 -11.73
CA TYR A 140 -11.48 3.41 -11.88
C TYR A 140 -10.46 3.17 -10.75
N LEU A 141 -9.18 3.48 -10.94
CA LEU A 141 -8.12 3.20 -9.95
C LEU A 141 -7.87 4.36 -8.98
N THR A 142 -8.33 5.54 -9.28
CA THR A 142 -8.00 6.75 -8.50
C THR A 142 -8.60 6.76 -7.10
N TRP A 143 -9.68 5.99 -6.88
CA TRP A 143 -10.33 5.87 -5.56
C TRP A 143 -9.34 5.54 -4.43
N PHE A 144 -8.34 4.70 -4.71
CA PHE A 144 -7.39 4.29 -3.67
C PHE A 144 -6.47 5.44 -3.23
N LEU A 145 -6.15 6.38 -4.13
CA LEU A 145 -5.37 7.57 -3.78
C LEU A 145 -6.20 8.49 -2.88
N ALA A 146 -7.47 8.71 -3.23
CA ALA A 146 -8.41 9.50 -2.41
C ALA A 146 -8.59 8.86 -1.02
N ALA A 147 -8.88 7.56 -0.97
CA ALA A 147 -9.02 6.82 0.27
C ALA A 147 -7.75 6.87 1.12
N LEU A 148 -6.58 6.62 0.52
CA LEU A 148 -5.30 6.65 1.22
C LEU A 148 -4.96 8.06 1.75
N PHE A 149 -5.34 9.11 1.02
CA PHE A 149 -5.21 10.49 1.48
C PHE A 149 -6.04 10.72 2.74
N ILE A 150 -7.33 10.33 2.72
CA ILE A 150 -8.26 10.44 3.86
C ILE A 150 -7.74 9.63 5.07
N TRP A 151 -7.38 8.37 4.85
CA TRP A 151 -6.90 7.51 5.94
C TRP A 151 -5.61 8.01 6.57
N ARG A 152 -4.66 8.53 5.78
CA ARG A 152 -3.43 9.12 6.33
C ARG A 152 -3.72 10.39 7.11
N LEU A 153 -4.59 11.24 6.60
CA LEU A 153 -4.97 12.48 7.27
C LEU A 153 -5.63 12.20 8.62
N THR A 154 -6.46 11.17 8.71
CA THR A 154 -7.15 10.76 9.95
C THR A 154 -6.28 9.90 10.90
N THR A 155 -5.06 9.49 10.50
CA THR A 155 -4.17 8.66 11.34
C THR A 155 -3.97 9.21 12.77
N PRO A 156 -3.75 10.52 13.02
CA PRO A 156 -3.59 11.04 14.38
C PRO A 156 -4.81 10.79 15.28
N VAL A 157 -6.01 10.77 14.71
CA VAL A 157 -7.25 10.45 15.41
C VAL A 157 -7.26 8.98 15.83
N TRP A 158 -7.01 8.06 14.89
CA TRP A 158 -6.99 6.62 15.16
C TRP A 158 -5.99 6.21 16.21
N ARG A 159 -4.89 6.92 16.35
CA ARG A 159 -3.86 6.69 17.39
C ARG A 159 -4.32 7.09 18.80
N ARG A 160 -5.38 7.88 18.93
CA ARG A 160 -5.94 8.34 20.22
C ARG A 160 -7.19 7.57 20.63
N VAL A 161 -7.85 6.91 19.69
CA VAL A 161 -9.01 6.06 19.99
C VAL A 161 -8.57 4.83 20.79
N ARG A 162 -9.29 4.51 21.87
CA ARG A 162 -8.94 3.39 22.77
C ARG A 162 -9.05 2.02 22.09
N TRP A 163 -10.10 1.84 21.28
CA TRP A 163 -10.37 0.59 20.53
C TRP A 163 -10.54 0.88 19.04
N PRO A 164 -9.46 1.22 18.34
CA PRO A 164 -9.58 1.75 16.99
C PRO A 164 -10.13 0.73 15.99
N LEU A 165 -9.75 -0.56 16.10
CA LEU A 165 -10.22 -1.58 15.15
C LEU A 165 -11.72 -1.91 15.32
N PRO A 166 -12.25 -2.15 16.53
CA PRO A 166 -13.70 -2.28 16.72
C PRO A 166 -14.48 -1.07 16.22
N VAL A 167 -14.03 0.16 16.50
CA VAL A 167 -14.68 1.38 16.01
C VAL A 167 -14.67 1.42 14.49
N ALA A 168 -13.53 1.12 13.84
CA ALA A 168 -13.45 1.07 12.38
C ALA A 168 -14.37 0.00 11.77
N LEU A 169 -14.49 -1.17 12.41
CA LEU A 169 -15.43 -2.22 11.98
C LEU A 169 -16.88 -1.77 12.09
N VAL A 170 -17.25 -1.11 13.19
CA VAL A 170 -18.61 -0.55 13.34
C VAL A 170 -18.89 0.48 12.24
N ILE A 171 -17.94 1.37 11.94
CA ILE A 171 -18.09 2.34 10.85
C ILE A 171 -18.28 1.63 9.50
N ALA A 172 -17.47 0.60 9.21
CA ALA A 172 -17.61 -0.18 7.98
C ALA A 172 -18.97 -0.89 7.89
N MET A 173 -19.45 -1.46 9.00
CA MET A 173 -20.76 -2.10 9.09
C MET A 173 -21.89 -1.10 8.85
N LEU A 174 -21.82 0.09 9.47
CA LEU A 174 -22.81 1.15 9.28
C LEU A 174 -22.82 1.67 7.84
N ALA A 175 -21.65 1.77 7.21
CA ALA A 175 -21.56 2.15 5.80
C ALA A 175 -22.30 1.18 4.87
N THR A 176 -22.37 -0.12 5.18
CA THR A 176 -23.13 -1.10 4.38
C THR A 176 -24.65 -1.02 4.55
N LEU A 177 -25.13 -0.30 5.56
CA LEU A 177 -26.58 -0.17 5.82
C LEU A 177 -27.25 0.97 5.02
N SER A 178 -26.49 1.86 4.42
CA SER A 178 -27.02 3.05 3.76
C SER A 178 -26.43 3.24 2.37
N SER A 179 -27.31 3.33 1.37
CA SER A 179 -26.96 3.80 0.02
C SER A 179 -26.75 5.31 -0.05
N SER A 180 -27.13 6.06 1.01
CA SER A 180 -27.01 7.53 1.07
C SER A 180 -25.59 8.03 1.40
N VAL A 181 -24.64 7.17 1.73
CA VAL A 181 -23.24 7.58 2.01
C VAL A 181 -22.60 8.23 0.80
N GLY A 182 -23.13 7.94 -0.39
CA GLY A 182 -22.75 8.59 -1.64
C GLY A 182 -21.43 8.08 -2.24
N ASN A 183 -21.27 8.38 -3.51
CA ASN A 183 -20.08 7.99 -4.28
C ASN A 183 -18.97 9.06 -4.22
N ASP A 184 -19.24 10.21 -3.58
CA ASP A 184 -18.26 11.29 -3.46
C ASP A 184 -16.97 10.78 -2.80
N LEU A 185 -15.84 10.95 -3.48
CA LEU A 185 -14.53 10.44 -3.09
C LEU A 185 -14.50 8.92 -2.83
N ASP A 186 -15.43 8.18 -3.43
CA ASP A 186 -15.66 6.74 -3.17
C ASP A 186 -15.77 6.47 -1.64
N LEU A 187 -16.52 7.34 -0.94
CA LEU A 187 -16.57 7.35 0.52
C LEU A 187 -17.10 6.02 1.06
N GLN A 188 -18.07 5.42 0.39
CA GLN A 188 -18.59 4.11 0.72
C GLN A 188 -17.45 3.06 0.80
N ARG A 189 -16.62 3.00 -0.23
CA ARG A 189 -15.46 2.10 -0.30
C ARG A 189 -14.38 2.50 0.72
N THR A 190 -14.15 3.79 0.89
CA THR A 190 -13.20 4.32 1.88
C THR A 190 -13.55 3.89 3.30
N LEU A 191 -14.84 3.92 3.68
CA LEU A 191 -15.30 3.51 5.01
C LEU A 191 -15.29 1.98 5.18
N GLN A 192 -15.70 1.23 4.15
CA GLN A 192 -15.70 -0.24 4.23
C GLN A 192 -14.29 -0.84 4.28
N PHE A 193 -13.29 -0.22 3.65
CA PHE A 193 -11.89 -0.64 3.74
C PHE A 193 -11.13 -0.09 4.96
N LEU A 194 -11.71 0.85 5.71
CA LEU A 194 -11.09 1.47 6.87
C LEU A 194 -10.54 0.48 7.92
N PRO A 195 -11.23 -0.64 8.25
CA PRO A 195 -10.71 -1.60 9.22
C PRO A 195 -9.34 -2.19 8.85
N TYR A 196 -9.07 -2.41 7.57
CA TYR A 196 -7.77 -2.92 7.10
C TYR A 196 -6.66 -1.90 7.28
N PHE A 197 -6.94 -0.61 7.03
CA PHE A 197 -5.98 0.47 7.27
C PHE A 197 -5.68 0.61 8.76
N VAL A 198 -6.72 0.64 9.60
CA VAL A 198 -6.60 0.74 11.06
C VAL A 198 -5.86 -0.47 11.63
N LEU A 199 -6.16 -1.69 11.14
CA LEU A 199 -5.37 -2.87 11.49
C LEU A 199 -3.89 -2.65 11.17
N GLY A 200 -3.57 -2.13 9.99
CA GLY A 200 -2.20 -1.81 9.60
C GLY A 200 -1.50 -0.86 10.57
N LEU A 201 -2.21 0.14 11.12
CA LEU A 201 -1.69 1.03 12.15
C LEU A 201 -1.31 0.28 13.46
N LEU A 202 -2.03 -0.79 13.78
CA LEU A 202 -1.84 -1.57 15.01
C LEU A 202 -0.77 -2.65 14.88
N LEU A 203 -0.44 -3.07 13.67
CA LEU A 203 0.54 -4.12 13.44
C LEU A 203 1.94 -3.70 13.88
N LYS A 204 2.67 -4.65 14.46
CA LYS A 204 4.07 -4.52 14.88
C LYS A 204 4.97 -5.42 14.03
N PRO A 205 6.29 -5.18 14.01
CA PRO A 205 7.23 -6.05 13.27
C PRO A 205 7.13 -7.54 13.65
N GLU A 206 6.77 -7.82 14.93
CA GLU A 206 6.60 -9.18 15.45
C GLU A 206 5.52 -9.95 14.68
N HIS A 207 4.39 -9.29 14.35
CA HIS A 207 3.28 -9.93 13.64
C HIS A 207 3.72 -10.38 12.24
N PHE A 208 4.50 -9.57 11.52
CA PHE A 208 5.06 -9.98 10.23
C PHE A 208 6.07 -11.12 10.36
N ARG A 209 6.84 -11.18 11.47
CA ARG A 209 7.74 -12.33 11.75
C ARG A 209 6.95 -13.60 12.02
N LEU A 210 5.82 -13.52 12.73
CA LEU A 210 4.92 -14.65 12.98
C LEU A 210 4.32 -15.19 11.67
N VAL A 211 3.77 -14.31 10.85
CA VAL A 211 3.18 -14.70 9.55
C VAL A 211 4.20 -15.39 8.65
N ARG A 212 5.49 -15.02 8.70
CA ARG A 212 6.57 -15.59 7.88
C ARG A 212 7.12 -16.92 8.38
N ARG A 213 6.59 -17.47 9.48
CA ARG A 213 7.00 -18.80 9.98
C ARG A 213 6.73 -19.89 8.96
N ARG A 214 7.59 -20.92 8.94
CA ARG A 214 7.45 -22.05 8.02
C ARG A 214 6.09 -22.74 8.14
N SER A 215 5.57 -22.89 9.35
CA SER A 215 4.25 -23.47 9.61
C SER A 215 3.12 -22.70 8.90
N VAL A 216 3.12 -21.35 8.99
CA VAL A 216 2.13 -20.52 8.31
C VAL A 216 2.26 -20.64 6.80
N ARG A 217 3.49 -20.68 6.26
CA ARG A 217 3.73 -20.85 4.84
C ARG A 217 3.23 -22.20 4.32
N VAL A 218 3.45 -23.28 5.06
CA VAL A 218 2.92 -24.62 4.68
C VAL A 218 1.40 -24.62 4.75
N LEU A 219 0.81 -24.05 5.81
CA LEU A 219 -0.65 -23.98 5.97
C LEU A 219 -1.30 -23.07 4.93
N ALA A 220 -0.61 -22.07 4.41
CA ALA A 220 -1.16 -21.17 3.39
C ALA A 220 -1.55 -21.91 2.10
N VAL A 221 -0.88 -23.01 1.75
CA VAL A 221 -1.21 -23.79 0.53
C VAL A 221 -2.61 -24.40 0.61
N PRO A 222 -2.95 -25.24 1.60
CA PRO A 222 -4.30 -25.77 1.71
C PRO A 222 -5.35 -24.68 1.94
N VAL A 223 -5.01 -23.57 2.62
CA VAL A 223 -5.94 -22.44 2.79
C VAL A 223 -6.27 -21.78 1.46
N PHE A 224 -5.29 -21.50 0.59
CA PHE A 224 -5.57 -20.97 -0.75
C PHE A 224 -6.35 -21.98 -1.61
N ALA A 225 -6.01 -23.27 -1.54
CA ALA A 225 -6.76 -24.30 -2.25
C ALA A 225 -8.24 -24.36 -1.78
N ALA A 226 -8.46 -24.34 -0.48
CA ALA A 226 -9.80 -24.27 0.09
C ALA A 226 -10.54 -22.98 -0.31
N ALA A 227 -9.84 -21.81 -0.33
CA ALA A 227 -10.44 -20.55 -0.77
C ALA A 227 -10.90 -20.63 -2.24
N VAL A 228 -10.12 -21.25 -3.13
CA VAL A 228 -10.52 -21.46 -4.54
C VAL A 228 -11.73 -22.38 -4.63
N VAL A 229 -11.77 -23.49 -3.89
CA VAL A 229 -12.91 -24.40 -3.86
C VAL A 229 -14.16 -23.70 -3.34
N VAL A 230 -14.05 -22.96 -2.23
CA VAL A 230 -15.16 -22.18 -1.65
C VAL A 230 -15.62 -21.11 -2.63
N ALA A 231 -14.71 -20.37 -3.26
CA ALA A 231 -15.06 -19.36 -4.26
C ALA A 231 -15.77 -20.01 -5.47
N TYR A 232 -15.28 -21.13 -5.96
CA TYR A 232 -15.93 -21.86 -7.05
C TYR A 232 -17.35 -22.32 -6.69
N TRP A 233 -17.56 -22.74 -5.44
CA TRP A 233 -18.89 -23.06 -4.94
C TRP A 233 -19.77 -21.81 -4.79
N ALA A 234 -19.19 -20.69 -4.34
CA ALA A 234 -19.89 -19.44 -4.03
C ALA A 234 -20.32 -18.66 -5.28
N VAL A 235 -19.55 -18.69 -6.39
CA VAL A 235 -19.82 -17.92 -7.62
C VAL A 235 -21.27 -17.95 -8.09
N PRO A 236 -21.98 -19.13 -8.17
CA PRO A 236 -23.39 -19.16 -8.60
C PRO A 236 -24.38 -18.78 -7.48
N ARG A 237 -23.94 -18.51 -6.26
CA ARG A 237 -24.79 -18.32 -5.07
C ARG A 237 -24.73 -16.93 -4.48
N MET A 238 -23.68 -16.19 -4.77
CA MET A 238 -23.51 -14.84 -4.25
C MET A 238 -22.75 -13.97 -5.26
N THR A 239 -23.03 -12.67 -5.24
CA THR A 239 -22.25 -11.72 -6.04
C THR A 239 -20.86 -11.53 -5.46
N GLY A 240 -19.85 -11.48 -6.35
CA GLY A 240 -18.47 -11.08 -5.98
C GLY A 240 -18.34 -9.61 -5.60
N ALA A 241 -19.37 -8.80 -5.81
CA ALA A 241 -19.37 -7.37 -5.50
C ALA A 241 -19.11 -7.08 -4.01
N TRP A 242 -19.46 -8.00 -3.11
CA TRP A 242 -19.12 -7.88 -1.68
C TRP A 242 -17.61 -7.67 -1.41
N PHE A 243 -16.76 -8.22 -2.25
CA PHE A 243 -15.30 -8.04 -2.14
C PHE A 243 -14.80 -6.73 -2.76
N TYR A 244 -15.68 -5.98 -3.46
CA TYR A 244 -15.32 -4.62 -3.93
C TYR A 244 -15.43 -3.58 -2.83
N HIS A 245 -16.18 -3.89 -1.76
CA HIS A 245 -16.42 -2.97 -0.64
C HIS A 245 -16.93 -1.59 -1.10
N ARG A 246 -17.74 -1.58 -2.15
CA ARG A 246 -18.21 -0.36 -2.81
C ARG A 246 -19.67 -0.09 -2.53
N ASP A 247 -20.45 -1.16 -2.47
CA ASP A 247 -21.90 -1.10 -2.50
C ASP A 247 -22.48 -1.34 -1.09
N SER A 248 -23.66 -0.82 -0.82
CA SER A 248 -24.49 -1.13 0.36
C SER A 248 -25.24 -2.45 0.17
N ALA A 249 -25.83 -2.96 1.24
CA ALA A 249 -26.69 -4.15 1.15
C ALA A 249 -27.89 -3.92 0.23
N GLU A 250 -28.47 -2.72 0.26
CA GLU A 250 -29.60 -2.32 -0.59
C GLU A 250 -29.21 -2.34 -2.08
N GLU A 251 -28.07 -1.75 -2.45
CA GLU A 251 -27.56 -1.75 -3.83
C GLU A 251 -27.24 -3.15 -4.35
N LEU A 252 -26.89 -4.08 -3.45
CA LEU A 252 -26.67 -5.49 -3.78
C LEU A 252 -27.95 -6.34 -3.69
N ALA A 253 -29.12 -5.70 -3.58
CA ALA A 253 -30.43 -6.35 -3.45
C ALA A 253 -30.49 -7.39 -2.30
N ALA A 254 -29.77 -7.11 -1.19
CA ALA A 254 -29.70 -7.94 0.00
C ALA A 254 -30.42 -7.29 1.19
N PRO A 255 -30.95 -8.09 2.14
CA PRO A 255 -31.51 -7.54 3.37
C PRO A 255 -30.48 -6.71 4.15
N ALA A 256 -30.90 -5.63 4.81
CA ALA A 256 -30.01 -4.71 5.50
C ALA A 256 -29.06 -5.38 6.51
N TRP A 257 -29.55 -6.38 7.26
CA TRP A 257 -28.74 -7.12 8.25
C TRP A 257 -27.58 -7.91 7.61
N TYR A 258 -27.69 -8.21 6.31
CA TYR A 258 -26.67 -8.97 5.58
C TYR A 258 -25.38 -8.16 5.41
N GLY A 259 -25.48 -6.83 5.25
CA GLY A 259 -24.32 -5.93 5.11
C GLY A 259 -23.32 -6.04 6.25
N PRO A 260 -23.73 -5.82 7.53
CA PRO A 260 -22.84 -5.96 8.68
C PRO A 260 -22.24 -7.38 8.80
N VAL A 261 -23.01 -8.43 8.55
CA VAL A 261 -22.53 -9.81 8.57
C VAL A 261 -21.46 -10.03 7.50
N MET A 262 -21.72 -9.59 6.26
CA MET A 262 -20.78 -9.71 5.15
C MET A 262 -19.51 -8.88 5.40
N THR A 263 -19.61 -7.72 6.04
CA THR A 263 -18.43 -6.94 6.46
C THR A 263 -17.51 -7.77 7.36
N LEU A 264 -18.04 -8.44 8.36
CA LEU A 264 -17.24 -9.26 9.28
C LEU A 264 -16.69 -10.51 8.58
N VAL A 265 -17.49 -11.17 7.75
CA VAL A 265 -17.09 -12.38 6.99
C VAL A 265 -15.97 -12.03 6.01
N THR A 266 -16.17 -10.98 5.19
CA THR A 266 -15.15 -10.57 4.21
C THR A 266 -13.89 -10.05 4.90
N PHE A 267 -14.01 -9.32 6.01
CA PHE A 267 -12.86 -8.89 6.81
C PHE A 267 -12.05 -10.09 7.32
N GLY A 268 -12.70 -11.07 7.95
CA GLY A 268 -12.04 -12.28 8.46
C GLY A 268 -11.40 -13.10 7.34
N CYS A 269 -12.12 -13.35 6.25
CA CYS A 269 -11.63 -14.06 5.08
C CYS A 269 -10.40 -13.36 4.48
N SER A 270 -10.50 -12.06 4.26
CA SER A 270 -9.41 -11.25 3.72
C SER A 270 -8.17 -11.29 4.62
N LEU A 271 -8.33 -11.22 5.95
CA LEU A 271 -7.18 -11.29 6.87
C LEU A 271 -6.44 -12.61 6.77
N VAL A 272 -7.17 -13.73 6.70
CA VAL A 272 -6.57 -15.05 6.53
C VAL A 272 -5.79 -15.11 5.22
N LEU A 273 -6.38 -14.67 4.10
CA LEU A 273 -5.73 -14.70 2.80
C LEU A 273 -4.55 -13.70 2.71
N VAL A 274 -4.65 -12.52 3.32
CA VAL A 274 -3.53 -11.58 3.45
C VAL A 274 -2.37 -12.20 4.25
N ALA A 275 -2.65 -12.88 5.36
CA ALA A 275 -1.62 -13.56 6.12
C ALA A 275 -0.96 -14.68 5.29
N CYS A 276 -1.74 -15.49 4.57
CA CYS A 276 -1.25 -16.51 3.64
C CYS A 276 -0.39 -15.92 2.52
N PHE A 277 -0.83 -14.81 1.91
CA PHE A 277 -0.05 -14.10 0.90
C PHE A 277 1.28 -13.61 1.46
N LEU A 278 1.27 -12.90 2.60
CA LEU A 278 2.47 -12.38 3.23
C LEU A 278 3.43 -13.48 3.69
N ALA A 279 2.94 -14.66 4.02
CA ALA A 279 3.78 -15.81 4.39
C ALA A 279 4.67 -16.28 3.23
N TRP A 280 4.21 -16.14 1.97
CA TRP A 280 4.95 -16.50 0.77
C TRP A 280 5.83 -15.40 0.21
N VAL A 281 5.68 -14.16 0.65
CA VAL A 281 6.52 -13.04 0.22
C VAL A 281 7.97 -13.27 0.67
N PRO A 282 8.96 -13.22 -0.26
CA PRO A 282 10.37 -13.35 0.09
C PRO A 282 10.82 -12.21 1.01
N GLY A 283 11.51 -12.56 2.11
CA GLY A 283 12.09 -11.54 3.01
C GLY A 283 13.49 -11.10 2.61
N ARG A 284 14.11 -11.77 1.62
CA ARG A 284 15.43 -11.43 1.06
C ARG A 284 15.27 -10.58 -0.20
N ARG A 285 16.33 -9.89 -0.58
CA ARG A 285 16.38 -9.18 -1.86
C ARG A 285 16.25 -10.19 -3.00
N ALA A 286 15.29 -9.95 -3.87
CA ALA A 286 15.06 -10.65 -5.12
C ALA A 286 15.31 -9.68 -6.28
N TRP A 287 15.35 -10.16 -7.51
CA TRP A 287 15.54 -9.33 -8.71
C TRP A 287 14.44 -8.23 -8.84
N PHE A 288 13.23 -8.52 -8.37
CA PHE A 288 12.08 -7.62 -8.43
C PHE A 288 11.97 -6.66 -7.22
N THR A 289 12.81 -6.76 -6.19
CA THR A 289 12.73 -5.89 -5.00
C THR A 289 12.83 -4.41 -5.37
N VAL A 290 13.64 -4.07 -6.37
CA VAL A 290 13.80 -2.69 -6.85
C VAL A 290 12.50 -2.14 -7.45
N LEU A 291 11.65 -3.00 -7.99
CA LEU A 291 10.37 -2.64 -8.60
C LEU A 291 9.32 -2.24 -7.56
N GLY A 292 9.47 -2.69 -6.31
CA GLY A 292 8.61 -2.30 -5.19
C GLY A 292 8.56 -0.79 -4.93
N ALA A 293 9.57 -0.04 -5.39
CA ALA A 293 9.57 1.41 -5.35
C ALA A 293 8.76 2.06 -6.49
N GLY A 294 8.45 1.31 -7.55
CA GLY A 294 7.69 1.76 -8.72
C GLY A 294 6.22 1.37 -8.71
N THR A 295 5.73 0.77 -7.63
CA THR A 295 4.37 0.21 -7.59
C THR A 295 3.25 1.23 -7.80
N LEU A 296 3.43 2.49 -7.41
CA LEU A 296 2.47 3.55 -7.70
C LEU A 296 2.37 3.83 -9.22
N TYR A 297 3.50 3.80 -9.91
CA TYR A 297 3.56 3.96 -11.37
C TYR A 297 2.87 2.79 -12.08
N GLY A 298 3.22 1.56 -11.69
CA GLY A 298 2.53 0.36 -12.16
C GLY A 298 1.03 0.42 -11.90
N TYR A 299 0.63 0.87 -10.71
CA TYR A 299 -0.77 1.00 -10.30
C TYR A 299 -1.56 1.96 -11.20
N LEU A 300 -1.08 3.18 -11.40
CA LEU A 300 -1.83 4.18 -12.15
C LEU A 300 -1.72 3.99 -13.67
N LEU A 301 -0.58 3.54 -14.18
CA LEU A 301 -0.39 3.44 -15.62
C LEU A 301 -1.03 2.19 -16.24
N HIS A 302 -1.10 1.05 -15.52
CA HIS A 302 -1.69 -0.15 -16.11
C HIS A 302 -3.19 0.00 -16.38
N GLY A 303 -3.86 0.90 -15.66
CA GLY A 303 -5.29 1.13 -15.85
C GLY A 303 -5.65 1.66 -17.24
N PHE A 304 -4.80 2.48 -17.87
CA PHE A 304 -5.03 2.90 -19.24
C PHE A 304 -4.99 1.72 -20.21
N VAL A 305 -4.08 0.77 -19.99
CA VAL A 305 -3.99 -0.43 -20.84
C VAL A 305 -5.16 -1.36 -20.55
N ALA A 306 -5.57 -1.52 -19.29
CA ALA A 306 -6.71 -2.35 -18.93
C ALA A 306 -8.03 -1.82 -19.49
N GLN A 307 -8.26 -0.51 -19.46
CA GLN A 307 -9.44 0.11 -20.09
C GLN A 307 -9.31 0.12 -21.62
N GLY A 308 -8.14 0.49 -22.16
CA GLY A 308 -7.91 0.49 -23.60
C GLY A 308 -8.03 -0.90 -24.21
N SER A 309 -7.64 -1.96 -23.53
CA SER A 309 -7.76 -3.33 -24.02
C SER A 309 -9.23 -3.75 -24.29
N LYS A 310 -10.15 -3.21 -23.50
CA LYS A 310 -11.61 -3.39 -23.74
C LYS A 310 -12.04 -2.63 -24.99
N PHE A 311 -11.62 -1.38 -25.13
CA PHE A 311 -11.92 -0.52 -26.29
C PHE A 311 -11.31 -1.07 -27.57
N TRP A 312 -10.09 -1.58 -27.56
CA TRP A 312 -9.41 -2.11 -28.75
C TRP A 312 -9.84 -3.54 -29.10
N GLY A 313 -10.83 -4.11 -28.45
CA GLY A 313 -11.38 -5.43 -28.77
C GLY A 313 -10.42 -6.59 -28.48
N TRP A 314 -9.45 -6.45 -27.57
CA TRP A 314 -8.47 -7.51 -27.29
C TRP A 314 -9.11 -8.79 -26.72
N TYR A 315 -10.32 -8.69 -26.21
CA TYR A 315 -11.07 -9.83 -25.65
C TYR A 315 -12.09 -10.42 -26.63
N GLU A 316 -12.25 -9.88 -27.84
CA GLU A 316 -13.20 -10.40 -28.84
C GLU A 316 -12.79 -11.75 -29.43
N PRO A 317 -11.48 -12.05 -29.69
CA PRO A 317 -11.11 -13.31 -30.29
C PRO A 317 -11.46 -14.50 -29.39
N ALA A 318 -12.15 -15.51 -29.95
CA ALA A 318 -12.65 -16.68 -29.19
C ALA A 318 -11.55 -17.48 -28.47
N TRP A 319 -10.31 -17.46 -28.94
CA TRP A 319 -9.19 -18.14 -28.29
C TRP A 319 -8.83 -17.52 -26.93
N VAL A 320 -9.12 -16.22 -26.72
CA VAL A 320 -8.83 -15.49 -25.47
C VAL A 320 -9.65 -16.08 -24.30
N HIS A 321 -10.83 -16.58 -24.58
CA HIS A 321 -11.71 -17.21 -23.60
C HIS A 321 -11.38 -18.69 -23.31
N ARG A 322 -10.37 -19.25 -24.00
CA ARG A 322 -9.85 -20.60 -23.75
C ARG A 322 -8.77 -20.62 -22.67
N PRO A 323 -8.42 -21.76 -22.08
CA PRO A 323 -7.35 -21.85 -21.07
C PRO A 323 -6.01 -21.23 -21.50
N VAL A 324 -5.65 -21.39 -22.78
CA VAL A 324 -4.41 -20.78 -23.34
C VAL A 324 -4.52 -19.25 -23.32
N GLY A 325 -5.68 -18.69 -23.70
CA GLY A 325 -5.90 -17.24 -23.65
C GLY A 325 -5.81 -16.69 -22.22
N LEU A 326 -6.38 -17.38 -21.24
CA LEU A 326 -6.24 -17.01 -19.83
C LEU A 326 -4.77 -16.93 -19.40
N VAL A 327 -3.94 -17.90 -19.80
CA VAL A 327 -2.52 -17.89 -19.49
C VAL A 327 -1.82 -16.69 -20.18
N VAL A 328 -2.09 -16.48 -21.46
CA VAL A 328 -1.51 -15.36 -22.23
C VAL A 328 -1.89 -14.01 -21.58
N VAL A 329 -3.16 -13.80 -21.28
CA VAL A 329 -3.64 -12.56 -20.64
C VAL A 329 -3.00 -12.37 -19.27
N THR A 330 -2.89 -13.43 -18.47
CA THR A 330 -2.24 -13.39 -17.15
C THR A 330 -0.78 -13.00 -17.25
N VAL A 331 -0.03 -13.66 -18.14
CA VAL A 331 1.40 -13.38 -18.34
C VAL A 331 1.61 -11.96 -18.90
N SER A 332 0.79 -11.55 -19.87
CA SER A 332 0.86 -10.21 -20.47
C SER A 332 0.61 -9.11 -19.42
N ALA A 333 -0.39 -9.27 -18.55
CA ALA A 333 -0.67 -8.34 -17.46
C ALA A 333 0.50 -8.26 -16.45
N ALA A 334 1.08 -9.41 -16.09
CA ALA A 334 2.23 -9.46 -15.20
C ALA A 334 3.47 -8.80 -15.82
N VAL A 335 3.76 -9.06 -17.09
CA VAL A 335 4.88 -8.45 -17.83
C VAL A 335 4.67 -6.94 -17.96
N LEU A 336 3.47 -6.50 -18.35
CA LEU A 336 3.13 -5.10 -18.47
C LEU A 336 3.38 -4.33 -17.18
N VAL A 337 2.77 -4.78 -16.06
CA VAL A 337 2.91 -4.06 -14.79
C VAL A 337 4.36 -4.11 -14.27
N THR A 338 5.08 -5.18 -14.53
CA THR A 338 6.52 -5.29 -14.22
C THR A 338 7.31 -4.22 -14.98
N ALA A 339 7.07 -4.07 -16.29
CA ALA A 339 7.69 -3.02 -17.11
C ALA A 339 7.36 -1.62 -16.58
N LEU A 340 6.10 -1.37 -16.22
CA LEU A 340 5.63 -0.09 -15.69
C LEU A 340 6.24 0.27 -14.32
N CYS A 341 6.67 -0.73 -13.52
CA CYS A 341 7.36 -0.50 -12.25
C CYS A 341 8.86 -0.19 -12.39
N THR A 342 9.44 -0.27 -13.61
CA THR A 342 10.89 -0.13 -13.84
C THR A 342 11.41 1.31 -13.62
N PRO A 343 12.72 1.46 -13.30
CA PRO A 343 13.32 2.77 -13.11
C PRO A 343 13.20 3.74 -14.30
N PRO A 344 13.29 3.29 -15.59
CA PRO A 344 13.07 4.19 -16.72
C PRO A 344 11.68 4.84 -16.72
N VAL A 345 10.62 4.03 -16.52
CA VAL A 345 9.25 4.54 -16.46
C VAL A 345 9.07 5.50 -15.28
N ARG A 346 9.65 5.17 -14.12
CA ARG A 346 9.65 6.07 -12.96
C ARG A 346 10.32 7.42 -13.27
N ARG A 347 11.43 7.44 -14.00
CA ARG A 347 12.10 8.69 -14.40
C ARG A 347 11.23 9.51 -15.35
N LEU A 348 10.59 8.86 -16.31
CA LEU A 348 9.75 9.51 -17.31
C LEU A 348 8.52 10.19 -16.67
N PHE A 349 7.83 9.51 -15.74
CA PHE A 349 6.60 10.01 -15.12
C PHE A 349 6.81 10.67 -13.74
N ARG A 350 8.07 10.87 -13.31
CA ARG A 350 8.36 11.42 -11.99
C ARG A 350 7.77 12.82 -11.78
N TRP A 351 7.75 13.64 -12.80
CA TRP A 351 7.24 15.00 -12.75
C TRP A 351 5.73 15.06 -12.44
N VAL A 352 4.98 14.02 -12.80
CA VAL A 352 3.55 13.87 -12.46
C VAL A 352 3.35 13.22 -11.11
N MET A 353 4.09 12.12 -10.84
CA MET A 353 3.86 11.26 -9.67
C MET A 353 4.50 11.80 -8.39
N GLU A 354 5.59 12.55 -8.52
CA GLU A 354 6.39 13.09 -7.41
C GLU A 354 6.80 14.54 -7.73
N PRO A 355 5.83 15.47 -7.98
CA PRO A 355 6.16 16.83 -8.35
C PRO A 355 6.83 17.57 -7.19
N ASP A 356 7.89 18.30 -7.48
CA ASP A 356 8.51 19.21 -6.51
C ASP A 356 7.76 20.56 -6.53
N MET A 357 6.73 20.68 -5.71
CA MET A 357 5.91 21.90 -5.59
C MET A 357 6.50 22.88 -4.57
N ALA A 358 7.80 23.13 -4.61
CA ALA A 358 8.46 24.05 -3.67
C ALA A 358 7.82 25.45 -3.67
N TRP A 359 7.31 25.89 -4.81
CA TRP A 359 6.63 27.17 -5.01
C TRP A 359 5.27 27.26 -4.30
N ALA A 360 4.58 26.15 -4.11
CA ALA A 360 3.22 26.10 -3.53
C ALA A 360 3.24 26.08 -1.99
N PHE A 361 4.39 25.82 -1.36
CA PHE A 361 4.50 25.70 0.09
C PHE A 361 5.41 26.77 0.68
N ARG A 362 5.00 27.34 1.83
CA ARG A 362 5.86 28.24 2.60
C ARG A 362 7.11 27.49 3.07
N ARG A 363 8.27 28.14 3.00
CA ARG A 363 9.51 27.58 3.55
C ARG A 363 9.37 27.43 5.07
N ASP A 364 9.74 26.26 5.60
CA ASP A 364 9.74 26.02 7.04
C ASP A 364 10.68 27.01 7.74
N ALA A 365 10.25 27.55 8.89
CA ALA A 365 11.05 28.50 9.69
C ALA A 365 12.45 27.95 10.03
N HIS A 366 12.59 26.64 10.25
CA HIS A 366 13.87 25.97 10.43
C HIS A 366 14.78 25.98 9.20
N GLN A 367 14.20 25.92 8.01
CA GLN A 367 14.96 26.00 6.76
C GLN A 367 15.42 27.42 6.50
N GLN A 368 14.54 28.41 6.77
CA GLN A 368 14.90 29.83 6.72
C GLN A 368 16.00 30.21 7.73
N ALA A 369 15.97 29.61 8.93
CA ALA A 369 17.01 29.83 9.93
C ALA A 369 18.38 29.22 9.50
N ARG A 370 18.35 28.01 8.91
CA ARG A 370 19.56 27.36 8.34
C ARG A 370 20.13 28.15 7.17
N ASP A 371 19.28 28.61 6.25
CA ASP A 371 19.72 29.40 5.09
C ASP A 371 20.30 30.74 5.55
N ARG A 372 19.71 31.41 6.58
CA ARG A 372 20.28 32.64 7.19
C ARG A 372 21.63 32.39 7.86
N ASN A 373 21.79 31.28 8.58
CA ASN A 373 23.06 30.94 9.23
C ASN A 373 24.13 30.61 8.18
N ALA A 374 23.79 29.85 7.13
CA ALA A 374 24.72 29.57 6.04
C ALA A 374 25.18 30.81 5.28
N VAL A 375 24.29 31.81 5.10
CA VAL A 375 24.64 33.10 4.50
C VAL A 375 25.56 33.91 5.44
N ARG A 376 25.30 33.90 6.75
CA ARG A 376 26.16 34.57 7.75
C ARG A 376 27.55 33.95 7.80
N ASP A 377 27.62 32.61 7.82
CA ASP A 377 28.92 31.91 7.88
C ASP A 377 29.71 32.08 6.57
N GLY A 378 29.04 32.13 5.42
CA GLY A 378 29.67 32.40 4.12
C GLY A 378 30.13 33.86 3.93
N SER A 379 29.51 34.82 4.62
CA SER A 379 29.94 36.20 4.62
C SER A 379 31.11 36.43 5.58
N ALA A 380 31.14 35.71 6.72
CA ALA A 380 32.26 35.77 7.68
C ALA A 380 33.53 35.10 7.16
N ALA A 381 33.43 34.16 6.22
CA ALA A 381 34.57 33.49 5.59
C ALA A 381 35.17 34.29 4.40
N ARG A 382 34.53 35.37 3.98
CA ARG A 382 35.01 36.27 2.89
C ARG A 382 35.51 37.65 3.36
N ALA A 383 35.38 37.92 4.63
CA ALA A 383 35.97 39.10 5.31
C ALA A 383 37.27 38.71 6.03
#